data_b39e52b93c424f6aaecfd38e08ef9e0e
#
_entry.id   b39e52b93c424f6aaecfd38e08ef9e0e
#
_cell.length_a   1.000
_cell.length_b   1.000
_cell.length_c   1.000
_cell.angle_alpha   90.00
_cell.angle_beta   90.00
_cell.angle_gamma   90.00
#
_symmetry.space_group_name_H-M   'P 1'
#
loop_
_entity.id
_entity.type
_entity.pdbx_description
1 polymer ?
#
loop_
_entity_poly.entity_id
_entity_poly.type
_entity_poly.pdbx_seq_one_letter_code
_entity_poly.pdbx_strand_id
1 'polypeptide(L)'
;MDFIIDQLATWWQFTVVGILIIIGWIINRFGVDCEEEIIGFEYVEMPQLKPIKIPTAGKGFWGAIWMWLTGTRHWMVAQDWTFKVNGEWYVIPGGFQFDGASIPKFLHTWLSPAGVLLMGGLVHDYAYKYETLLKKNKKATMGTITQKQADQIFRDINIEQNGFHFLNKLAYWALRVGGFVAWN
;
A
#
# COMPACT_ATOMS: atom_id res chain seq x y z
N MET A 1 -24.74 23.40 20.71
CA MET A 1 -23.53 23.39 19.86
C MET A 1 -22.60 22.26 20.30
N ASP A 2 -22.47 22.04 21.59
CA ASP A 2 -21.61 20.99 22.20
C ASP A 2 -21.98 19.55 21.78
N PHE A 3 -23.27 19.23 21.67
CA PHE A 3 -23.74 17.93 21.23
C PHE A 3 -23.28 17.56 19.80
N ILE A 4 -23.24 18.52 18.89
CA ILE A 4 -22.77 18.29 17.51
C ILE A 4 -21.26 18.07 17.49
N ILE A 5 -20.52 18.81 18.33
CA ILE A 5 -19.06 18.67 18.46
C ILE A 5 -18.70 17.31 19.05
N ASP A 6 -19.43 16.85 20.09
CA ASP A 6 -19.23 15.52 20.68
C ASP A 6 -19.55 14.40 19.69
N GLN A 7 -20.60 14.54 18.89
CA GLN A 7 -20.94 13.57 17.84
C GLN A 7 -19.84 13.53 16.77
N LEU A 8 -19.35 14.68 16.31
CA LEU A 8 -18.26 14.77 15.35
C LEU A 8 -16.96 14.19 15.92
N ALA A 9 -16.66 14.42 17.20
CA ALA A 9 -15.49 13.86 17.88
C ALA A 9 -15.58 12.32 18.02
N THR A 10 -16.79 11.78 18.19
CA THR A 10 -17.01 10.31 18.30
C THR A 10 -16.99 9.63 16.93
N TRP A 11 -17.55 10.31 15.91
CA TRP A 11 -17.76 9.73 14.58
C TRP A 11 -16.83 10.29 13.50
N TRP A 12 -15.78 11.02 13.89
CA TRP A 12 -14.88 11.69 12.94
C TRP A 12 -14.30 10.74 11.86
N GLN A 13 -14.02 9.49 12.23
CA GLN A 13 -13.51 8.49 11.28
C GLN A 13 -14.51 8.23 10.15
N PHE A 14 -15.79 8.07 10.48
CA PHE A 14 -16.86 7.87 9.48
C PHE A 14 -17.06 9.14 8.64
N THR A 15 -16.94 10.31 9.26
CA THR A 15 -17.02 11.59 8.56
C THR A 15 -15.89 11.72 7.54
N VAL A 16 -14.65 11.40 7.94
CA VAL A 16 -13.48 11.43 7.04
C VAL A 16 -13.67 10.43 5.89
N VAL A 17 -14.09 9.20 6.20
CA VAL A 17 -14.37 8.19 5.15
C VAL A 17 -15.47 8.66 4.22
N GLY A 18 -16.55 9.23 4.74
CA GLY A 18 -17.63 9.80 3.93
C GLY A 18 -17.15 10.92 3.00
N ILE A 19 -16.33 11.83 3.52
CA ILE A 19 -15.74 12.91 2.72
C ILE A 19 -14.84 12.34 1.62
N LEU A 20 -13.99 11.37 1.95
CA LEU A 20 -13.11 10.73 0.96
C LEU A 20 -13.91 10.00 -0.13
N ILE A 21 -15.01 9.35 0.22
CA ILE A 21 -15.91 8.71 -0.75
C ILE A 21 -16.54 9.76 -1.66
N ILE A 22 -17.03 10.88 -1.11
CA ILE A 22 -17.63 11.95 -1.89
C ILE A 22 -16.59 12.60 -2.83
N ILE A 23 -15.40 12.91 -2.32
CA ILE A 23 -14.30 13.47 -3.12
C ILE A 23 -13.94 12.49 -4.24
N GLY A 24 -13.76 11.22 -3.92
CA GLY A 24 -13.45 10.20 -4.91
C GLY A 24 -14.58 10.02 -5.94
N TRP A 25 -15.84 10.09 -5.53
CA TRP A 25 -16.97 10.06 -6.45
C TRP A 25 -16.98 11.28 -7.39
N ILE A 26 -16.69 12.48 -6.87
CA ILE A 26 -16.55 13.71 -7.66
C ILE A 26 -15.40 13.56 -8.66
N ILE A 27 -14.22 13.12 -8.21
CA ILE A 27 -13.06 12.89 -9.09
C ILE A 27 -13.40 11.87 -10.18
N ASN A 28 -14.06 10.77 -9.83
CA ASN A 28 -14.46 9.75 -10.79
C ASN A 28 -15.55 10.25 -11.76
N ARG A 29 -16.42 11.16 -11.32
CA ARG A 29 -17.54 11.67 -12.14
C ARG A 29 -17.13 12.82 -13.06
N PHE A 30 -16.20 13.67 -12.60
CA PHE A 30 -15.79 14.90 -13.28
C PHE A 30 -14.30 14.93 -13.61
N GLY A 31 -13.53 13.95 -13.13
CA GLY A 31 -12.13 13.79 -13.51
C GLY A 31 -12.03 13.52 -15.00
N VAL A 32 -11.14 14.22 -15.66
CA VAL A 32 -10.79 13.95 -17.06
C VAL A 32 -10.29 12.50 -17.07
N ASP A 33 -10.92 11.65 -17.87
CA ASP A 33 -10.42 10.34 -18.23
C ASP A 33 -9.13 10.57 -19.04
N CYS A 34 -8.02 10.78 -18.34
CA CYS A 34 -6.75 10.39 -18.91
C CYS A 34 -6.88 8.87 -19.03
N GLU A 35 -6.98 8.36 -20.22
CA GLU A 35 -6.74 6.96 -20.54
C GLU A 35 -5.27 6.68 -20.18
N GLU A 36 -5.00 6.60 -18.88
CA GLU A 36 -3.74 6.08 -18.40
C GLU A 36 -3.80 4.58 -18.65
N GLU A 37 -2.99 4.13 -19.59
CA GLU A 37 -2.83 2.71 -19.92
C GLU A 37 -2.54 1.94 -18.63
N ILE A 38 -3.47 1.05 -18.23
CA ILE A 38 -3.29 0.21 -17.05
C ILE A 38 -2.20 -0.79 -17.37
N ILE A 39 -1.20 -0.89 -16.51
CA ILE A 39 -0.11 -1.85 -16.70
C ILE A 39 -0.63 -3.28 -16.62
N GLY A 40 -0.26 -4.13 -17.57
CA GLY A 40 -0.53 -5.55 -17.47
C GLY A 40 0.28 -6.16 -16.32
N PHE A 41 -0.42 -6.79 -15.35
CA PHE A 41 0.21 -7.43 -14.21
C PHE A 41 -0.15 -8.91 -14.17
N GLU A 42 0.86 -9.77 -14.13
CA GLU A 42 0.69 -11.21 -14.06
C GLU A 42 1.64 -11.80 -13.01
N TYR A 43 1.26 -12.91 -12.40
CA TYR A 43 2.12 -13.70 -11.50
C TYR A 43 1.75 -15.19 -11.61
N VAL A 44 2.69 -16.05 -11.30
CA VAL A 44 2.47 -17.51 -11.34
C VAL A 44 1.90 -18.00 -10.01
N GLU A 45 2.46 -17.50 -8.90
CA GLU A 45 2.09 -17.91 -7.55
C GLU A 45 1.97 -16.69 -6.65
N MET A 46 1.13 -16.78 -5.62
CA MET A 46 1.04 -15.76 -4.59
C MET A 46 2.36 -15.66 -3.80
N PRO A 47 2.77 -14.45 -3.37
CA PRO A 47 3.96 -14.29 -2.56
C PRO A 47 3.81 -15.05 -1.23
N GLN A 48 4.79 -15.86 -0.88
CA GLN A 48 4.84 -16.50 0.42
C GLN A 48 5.36 -15.50 1.46
N LEU A 49 4.50 -15.13 2.41
CA LEU A 49 4.79 -14.12 3.40
C LEU A 49 4.89 -14.75 4.79
N LYS A 50 5.90 -14.35 5.54
CA LYS A 50 6.09 -14.72 6.96
C LYS A 50 5.87 -13.49 7.83
N PRO A 51 5.01 -13.54 8.86
CA PRO A 51 4.87 -12.44 9.80
C PRO A 51 6.13 -12.34 10.66
N ILE A 52 6.64 -11.13 10.81
CA ILE A 52 7.76 -10.84 11.70
C ILE A 52 7.23 -10.67 13.13
N LYS A 53 7.94 -11.22 14.10
CA LYS A 53 7.57 -11.08 15.51
C LYS A 53 7.71 -9.63 15.94
N ILE A 54 6.75 -9.12 16.69
CA ILE A 54 6.83 -7.82 17.37
C ILE A 54 7.42 -8.06 18.75
N PRO A 55 8.71 -7.71 19.01
CA PRO A 55 9.35 -8.01 20.27
C PRO A 55 8.85 -7.05 21.36
N THR A 56 8.14 -7.58 22.34
CA THR A 56 7.72 -6.86 23.55
C THR A 56 8.61 -7.19 24.75
N ALA A 57 9.37 -8.28 24.70
CA ALA A 57 10.28 -8.69 25.74
C ALA A 57 11.41 -7.65 25.96
N GLY A 58 11.75 -7.38 27.20
CA GLY A 58 12.82 -6.43 27.57
C GLY A 58 12.45 -4.95 27.49
N LYS A 59 11.20 -4.61 27.13
CA LYS A 59 10.77 -3.20 27.00
C LYS A 59 10.13 -2.63 28.28
N GLY A 60 10.10 -3.39 29.37
CA GLY A 60 9.38 -3.05 30.58
C GLY A 60 7.85 -3.07 30.38
N PHE A 61 7.11 -2.97 31.46
CA PHE A 61 5.65 -3.11 31.43
C PHE A 61 4.97 -2.07 30.49
N TRP A 62 5.25 -0.81 30.67
CA TRP A 62 4.66 0.27 29.87
C TRP A 62 5.12 0.27 28.41
N GLY A 63 6.40 -0.06 28.17
CA GLY A 63 6.93 -0.19 26.82
C GLY A 63 6.32 -1.38 26.06
N ALA A 64 6.05 -2.48 26.75
CA ALA A 64 5.35 -3.64 26.20
C ALA A 64 3.91 -3.31 25.84
N ILE A 65 3.16 -2.62 26.72
CA ILE A 65 1.79 -2.14 26.45
C ILE A 65 1.79 -1.20 25.25
N TRP A 66 2.71 -0.21 25.23
CA TRP A 66 2.80 0.72 24.10
C TRP A 66 3.04 -0.01 22.78
N MET A 67 4.00 -0.95 22.77
CA MET A 67 4.31 -1.75 21.57
C MET A 67 3.13 -2.64 21.17
N TRP A 68 2.39 -3.18 22.14
CA TRP A 68 1.19 -4.00 21.87
C TRP A 68 0.06 -3.17 21.24
N LEU A 69 -0.14 -1.93 21.67
CA LEU A 69 -1.18 -1.04 21.17
C LEU A 69 -0.80 -0.39 19.82
N THR A 70 0.47 -0.08 19.61
CA THR A 70 0.91 0.73 18.46
C THR A 70 1.78 -0.04 17.46
N GLY A 71 2.28 -1.22 17.84
CA GLY A 71 3.18 -2.01 17.01
C GLY A 71 2.52 -2.47 15.71
N THR A 72 3.06 -2.05 14.59
CA THR A 72 2.63 -2.51 13.27
C THR A 72 3.30 -3.85 12.97
N ARG A 73 2.54 -4.80 12.45
CA ARG A 73 3.09 -6.08 12.02
C ARG A 73 3.80 -5.91 10.68
N HIS A 74 5.07 -6.29 10.67
CA HIS A 74 5.84 -6.38 9.44
C HIS A 74 5.75 -7.81 8.87
N TRP A 75 5.87 -7.89 7.56
CA TRP A 75 5.91 -9.12 6.80
C TRP A 75 7.26 -9.26 6.13
N MET A 76 7.68 -10.47 5.94
CA MET A 76 8.89 -10.81 5.19
C MET A 76 8.53 -11.76 4.06
N VAL A 77 9.01 -11.48 2.86
CA VAL A 77 8.93 -12.39 1.73
C VAL A 77 9.78 -13.61 2.03
N ALA A 78 9.16 -14.80 2.05
CA ALA A 78 9.82 -16.03 2.51
C ALA A 78 10.85 -16.56 1.50
N GLN A 79 10.55 -16.39 0.21
CA GLN A 79 11.39 -16.79 -0.92
C GLN A 79 11.20 -15.82 -2.07
N ASP A 80 12.10 -15.84 -3.05
CA ASP A 80 11.99 -15.00 -4.23
C ASP A 80 10.59 -15.09 -4.86
N TRP A 81 9.92 -13.97 -4.99
CA TRP A 81 8.63 -13.89 -5.63
C TRP A 81 8.76 -13.20 -6.99
N THR A 82 8.32 -13.88 -8.05
CA THR A 82 8.40 -13.38 -9.42
C THR A 82 7.02 -12.98 -9.94
N PHE A 83 6.99 -11.85 -10.61
CA PHE A 83 5.81 -11.28 -11.24
C PHE A 83 6.20 -10.60 -12.56
N LYS A 84 5.20 -10.26 -13.35
CA LYS A 84 5.37 -9.66 -14.67
C LYS A 84 4.63 -8.33 -14.73
N VAL A 85 5.29 -7.34 -15.25
CA VAL A 85 4.73 -6.01 -15.50
C VAL A 85 5.00 -5.65 -16.94
N ASN A 86 3.96 -5.37 -17.72
CA ASN A 86 4.04 -5.06 -19.15
C ASN A 86 4.89 -6.06 -19.95
N GLY A 87 4.73 -7.35 -19.66
CA GLY A 87 5.46 -8.40 -20.36
C GLY A 87 6.87 -8.70 -19.84
N GLU A 88 7.43 -7.85 -18.97
CA GLU A 88 8.76 -8.02 -18.38
C GLU A 88 8.70 -8.69 -17.00
N TRP A 89 9.60 -9.66 -16.75
CA TRP A 89 9.67 -10.39 -15.49
C TRP A 89 10.53 -9.68 -14.45
N TYR A 90 9.96 -9.46 -13.28
CA TYR A 90 10.61 -8.90 -12.10
C TYR A 90 10.61 -9.88 -10.94
N VAL A 91 11.42 -9.59 -9.93
CA VAL A 91 11.53 -10.38 -8.71
C VAL A 91 11.65 -9.50 -7.48
N ILE A 92 10.91 -9.84 -6.44
CA ILE A 92 11.17 -9.35 -5.08
C ILE A 92 11.93 -10.45 -4.36
N PRO A 93 13.19 -10.18 -3.92
CA PRO A 93 14.00 -11.19 -3.26
C PRO A 93 13.40 -11.66 -1.94
N GLY A 94 13.59 -12.94 -1.64
CA GLY A 94 13.34 -13.47 -0.31
C GLY A 94 14.12 -12.69 0.75
N GLY A 95 13.50 -12.50 1.91
CA GLY A 95 14.06 -11.69 2.99
C GLY A 95 13.66 -10.20 2.93
N PHE A 96 13.03 -9.71 1.86
CA PHE A 96 12.49 -8.36 1.82
C PHE A 96 11.41 -8.19 2.87
N GLN A 97 11.51 -7.11 3.67
CA GLN A 97 10.57 -6.80 4.74
C GLN A 97 9.77 -5.54 4.39
N PHE A 98 8.48 -5.59 4.65
CA PHE A 98 7.52 -4.49 4.41
C PHE A 98 6.42 -4.53 5.48
N ASP A 99 5.69 -3.44 5.63
CA ASP A 99 4.65 -3.30 6.66
C ASP A 99 3.22 -3.52 6.14
N GLY A 100 3.09 -3.99 4.91
CA GLY A 100 1.82 -4.19 4.23
C GLY A 100 1.50 -3.01 3.30
N ALA A 101 0.24 -2.86 2.91
CA ALA A 101 -0.17 -1.68 2.15
C ALA A 101 -0.03 -0.44 3.05
N SER A 102 0.64 0.60 2.53
CA SER A 102 0.88 1.88 3.24
C SER A 102 -0.42 2.67 3.45
N ILE A 103 -1.32 2.09 4.23
CA ILE A 103 -2.61 2.67 4.57
C ILE A 103 -2.47 3.46 5.88
N PRO A 104 -2.96 4.71 5.95
CA PRO A 104 -3.00 5.45 7.21
C PRO A 104 -3.69 4.64 8.33
N LYS A 105 -3.09 4.60 9.52
CA LYS A 105 -3.53 3.73 10.64
C LYS A 105 -5.00 3.89 11.01
N PHE A 106 -5.56 5.09 10.87
CA PHE A 106 -6.97 5.35 11.15
C PHE A 106 -7.94 4.64 10.17
N LEU A 107 -7.44 4.24 9.00
CA LEU A 107 -8.21 3.48 8.01
C LEU A 107 -8.08 1.96 8.19
N HIS A 108 -7.19 1.47 9.06
CA HIS A 108 -6.96 0.03 9.24
C HIS A 108 -8.21 -0.73 9.73
N THR A 109 -9.15 -0.03 10.36
CA THR A 109 -10.45 -0.60 10.75
C THR A 109 -11.30 -0.99 9.54
N TRP A 110 -11.12 -0.31 8.42
CA TRP A 110 -11.92 -0.44 7.19
C TRP A 110 -11.15 -1.10 6.05
N LEU A 111 -9.85 -0.84 5.99
CA LEU A 111 -8.95 -1.34 4.96
C LEU A 111 -7.84 -2.14 5.64
N SER A 112 -7.83 -3.46 5.43
CA SER A 112 -6.75 -4.31 5.94
C SER A 112 -5.46 -4.06 5.14
N PRO A 113 -4.33 -3.73 5.81
CA PRO A 113 -3.04 -3.64 5.14
C PRO A 113 -2.58 -4.95 4.49
N ALA A 114 -3.11 -6.08 4.97
CA ALA A 114 -2.87 -7.42 4.43
C ALA A 114 -4.04 -7.91 3.55
N GLY A 115 -4.93 -7.01 3.12
CA GLY A 115 -6.10 -7.33 2.30
C GLY A 115 -5.82 -7.22 0.81
N VAL A 116 -6.81 -6.75 0.07
CA VAL A 116 -6.82 -6.65 -1.40
C VAL A 116 -5.71 -5.78 -1.99
N LEU A 117 -5.12 -4.89 -1.19
CA LEU A 117 -4.03 -4.00 -1.61
C LEU A 117 -2.63 -4.57 -1.35
N LEU A 118 -2.53 -5.80 -0.80
CA LEU A 118 -1.26 -6.39 -0.35
C LEU A 118 -0.24 -6.55 -1.48
N MET A 119 -0.66 -6.99 -2.65
CA MET A 119 0.22 -7.23 -3.79
C MET A 119 0.80 -5.93 -4.34
N GLY A 120 -0.05 -4.95 -4.58
CA GLY A 120 0.38 -3.60 -4.96
C GLY A 120 1.27 -2.97 -3.88
N GLY A 121 0.91 -3.13 -2.60
CA GLY A 121 1.71 -2.65 -1.46
C GLY A 121 3.10 -3.26 -1.41
N LEU A 122 3.23 -4.57 -1.61
CA LEU A 122 4.52 -5.27 -1.64
C LEU A 122 5.45 -4.71 -2.74
N VAL A 123 4.94 -4.55 -3.95
CA VAL A 123 5.72 -4.01 -5.08
C VAL A 123 6.05 -2.54 -4.86
N HIS A 124 5.09 -1.77 -4.36
CA HIS A 124 5.25 -0.36 -4.04
C HIS A 124 6.32 -0.12 -2.97
N ASP A 125 6.27 -0.85 -1.85
CA ASP A 125 7.26 -0.70 -0.77
C ASP A 125 8.67 -1.08 -1.24
N TYR A 126 8.76 -2.08 -2.12
CA TYR A 126 10.03 -2.42 -2.75
C TYR A 126 10.53 -1.27 -3.64
N ALA A 127 9.65 -0.72 -4.48
CA ALA A 127 9.95 0.38 -5.36
C ALA A 127 10.34 1.65 -4.60
N TYR A 128 9.64 1.96 -3.50
CA TYR A 128 9.96 3.11 -2.64
C TYR A 128 11.32 2.98 -1.98
N LYS A 129 11.67 1.78 -1.53
CA LYS A 129 12.92 1.55 -0.81
C LYS A 129 14.16 1.55 -1.72
N TYR A 130 14.01 1.12 -2.96
CA TYR A 130 15.15 0.92 -3.86
C TYR A 130 15.10 1.79 -5.13
N GLU A 131 14.07 2.60 -5.28
CA GLU A 131 13.80 3.45 -6.46
C GLU A 131 13.87 2.68 -7.80
N THR A 132 13.60 1.39 -7.76
CA THR A 132 13.66 0.50 -8.94
C THR A 132 12.92 -0.82 -8.69
N LEU A 133 12.70 -1.59 -9.75
CA LEU A 133 12.31 -2.99 -9.68
C LEU A 133 13.43 -3.88 -10.23
N LEU A 134 13.70 -4.96 -9.55
CA LEU A 134 14.75 -5.91 -9.92
C LEU A 134 14.22 -6.89 -10.97
N LYS A 135 14.90 -7.02 -12.12
CA LYS A 135 14.54 -8.01 -13.13
C LYS A 135 14.80 -9.43 -12.60
N LYS A 136 14.04 -10.40 -13.10
CA LYS A 136 14.10 -11.82 -12.66
C LYS A 136 15.51 -12.42 -12.67
N ASN A 137 16.37 -11.98 -13.56
CA ASN A 137 17.76 -12.44 -13.62
C ASN A 137 18.64 -11.88 -12.47
N LYS A 138 18.11 -11.01 -11.62
CA LYS A 138 18.79 -10.32 -10.50
C LYS A 138 20.05 -9.52 -10.88
N LYS A 139 20.35 -9.38 -12.18
CA LYS A 139 21.53 -8.67 -12.69
C LYS A 139 21.21 -7.30 -13.28
N ALA A 140 19.95 -7.06 -13.55
CA ALA A 140 19.47 -5.81 -14.11
C ALA A 140 18.24 -5.32 -13.36
N THR A 141 18.01 -4.01 -13.40
CA THR A 141 16.85 -3.33 -12.83
C THR A 141 16.00 -2.74 -13.95
N MET A 142 14.81 -2.27 -13.59
CA MET A 142 13.94 -1.50 -14.49
C MET A 142 14.55 -0.14 -14.87
N GLY A 143 15.61 0.28 -14.16
CA GLY A 143 16.10 1.65 -14.13
C GLY A 143 15.53 2.42 -12.97
N THR A 144 15.90 3.67 -12.80
CA THR A 144 15.36 4.52 -11.74
C THR A 144 13.90 4.86 -12.06
N ILE A 145 13.02 4.60 -11.10
CA ILE A 145 11.60 4.95 -11.18
C ILE A 145 11.31 6.12 -10.24
N THR A 146 10.40 6.97 -10.65
CA THR A 146 9.94 8.09 -9.83
C THR A 146 8.87 7.65 -8.85
N GLN A 147 8.65 8.43 -7.78
CA GLN A 147 7.54 8.24 -6.86
C GLN A 147 6.21 8.08 -7.60
N LYS A 148 5.94 8.95 -8.59
CA LYS A 148 4.70 8.88 -9.37
C LYS A 148 4.54 7.52 -10.08
N GLN A 149 5.61 7.00 -10.67
CA GLN A 149 5.59 5.70 -11.34
C GLN A 149 5.36 4.55 -10.36
N ALA A 150 5.98 4.60 -9.17
CA ALA A 150 5.76 3.60 -8.13
C ALA A 150 4.29 3.59 -7.65
N ASP A 151 3.70 4.78 -7.45
CA ASP A 151 2.29 4.94 -7.07
C ASP A 151 1.33 4.47 -8.18
N GLN A 152 1.68 4.71 -9.46
CA GLN A 152 0.91 4.20 -10.60
C GLN A 152 0.96 2.67 -10.68
N ILE A 153 2.14 2.08 -10.51
CA ILE A 153 2.32 0.62 -10.45
C ILE A 153 1.46 0.01 -9.33
N PHE A 154 1.46 0.63 -8.14
CA PHE A 154 0.59 0.22 -7.04
C PHE A 154 -0.89 0.21 -7.44
N ARG A 155 -1.38 1.33 -8.00
CA ARG A 155 -2.77 1.47 -8.44
C ARG A 155 -3.15 0.38 -9.43
N ASP A 156 -2.33 0.22 -10.45
CA ASP A 156 -2.64 -0.63 -11.60
C ASP A 156 -2.58 -2.12 -11.23
N ILE A 157 -1.60 -2.54 -10.42
CA ILE A 157 -1.57 -3.89 -9.84
C ILE A 157 -2.86 -4.17 -9.07
N ASN A 158 -3.31 -3.24 -8.24
CA ASN A 158 -4.51 -3.45 -7.43
C ASN A 158 -5.79 -3.42 -8.28
N ILE A 159 -5.87 -2.60 -9.33
CA ILE A 159 -6.97 -2.64 -10.30
C ILE A 159 -7.02 -4.01 -10.98
N GLU A 160 -5.90 -4.51 -11.46
CA GLU A 160 -5.82 -5.82 -12.12
C GLU A 160 -6.22 -6.97 -11.17
N GLN A 161 -5.87 -6.85 -9.87
CA GLN A 161 -6.18 -7.86 -8.87
C GLN A 161 -7.64 -7.88 -8.40
N ASN A 162 -8.27 -6.73 -8.26
CA ASN A 162 -9.58 -6.63 -7.62
C ASN A 162 -10.67 -5.97 -8.47
N GLY A 163 -10.31 -5.38 -9.61
CA GLY A 163 -11.26 -4.75 -10.55
C GLY A 163 -11.95 -3.49 -10.03
N PHE A 164 -11.61 -2.99 -8.83
CA PHE A 164 -12.31 -1.88 -8.22
C PHE A 164 -11.58 -0.54 -8.46
N HIS A 165 -11.75 0.02 -9.63
CA HIS A 165 -11.09 1.26 -10.08
C HIS A 165 -11.20 2.42 -9.09
N PHE A 166 -12.38 2.64 -8.52
CA PHE A 166 -12.63 3.78 -7.64
C PHE A 166 -11.76 3.77 -6.37
N LEU A 167 -11.76 2.68 -5.60
CA LEU A 167 -10.96 2.61 -4.36
C LEU A 167 -9.46 2.58 -4.65
N ASN A 168 -9.05 1.97 -5.76
CA ASN A 168 -7.64 1.95 -6.14
C ASN A 168 -7.13 3.32 -6.60
N LYS A 169 -7.95 4.10 -7.31
CA LYS A 169 -7.67 5.51 -7.62
C LYS A 169 -7.62 6.36 -6.34
N LEU A 170 -8.52 6.14 -5.39
CA LEU A 170 -8.51 6.84 -4.11
C LEU A 170 -7.24 6.53 -3.30
N ALA A 171 -6.84 5.26 -3.23
CA ALA A 171 -5.61 4.84 -2.59
C ALA A 171 -4.37 5.46 -3.27
N TYR A 172 -4.34 5.48 -4.60
CA TYR A 172 -3.31 6.17 -5.37
C TYR A 172 -3.19 7.65 -4.99
N TRP A 173 -4.31 8.39 -4.93
CA TRP A 173 -4.28 9.80 -4.54
C TRP A 173 -3.82 9.99 -3.10
N ALA A 174 -4.20 9.09 -2.18
CA ALA A 174 -3.69 9.13 -0.81
C ALA A 174 -2.17 8.95 -0.75
N LEU A 175 -1.61 8.04 -1.56
CA LEU A 175 -0.16 7.87 -1.69
C LEU A 175 0.51 9.11 -2.30
N ARG A 176 -0.07 9.72 -3.36
CA ARG A 176 0.46 10.94 -3.96
C ARG A 176 0.54 12.10 -2.97
N VAL A 177 -0.44 12.24 -2.08
CA VAL A 177 -0.48 13.31 -1.06
C VAL A 177 0.41 12.99 0.14
N GLY A 178 0.47 11.73 0.56
CA GLY A 178 1.22 11.31 1.76
C GLY A 178 2.62 10.78 1.48
N GLY A 179 2.86 10.25 0.30
CA GLY A 179 4.08 9.51 -0.02
C GLY A 179 5.34 10.36 -0.12
N PHE A 180 5.22 11.70 -0.31
CA PHE A 180 6.41 12.57 -0.39
C PHE A 180 7.23 12.57 0.91
N VAL A 181 6.63 12.19 2.03
CA VAL A 181 7.32 12.09 3.34
C VAL A 181 8.12 10.78 3.45
N ALA A 182 7.70 9.74 2.72
CA ALA A 182 8.27 8.40 2.78
C ALA A 182 9.24 8.10 1.61
N TRP A 183 9.19 8.90 0.56
CA TRP A 183 10.11 8.81 -0.57
C TRP A 183 11.46 9.40 -0.18
N ASN A 184 12.54 8.64 -0.33
CA ASN A 184 13.92 9.08 -0.04
C ASN A 184 14.48 9.98 -1.12
#